data_4c40c532b544a04c8399c28fb9d63c1f
#
_entry.id   4c40c532b544a04c8399c28fb9d63c1f
#
_cell.length_a   1.000
_cell.length_b   1.000
_cell.length_c   1.000
_cell.angle_alpha   90.00
_cell.angle_beta   90.00
_cell.angle_gamma   90.00
#
_symmetry.space_group_name_H-M   'P 1'
#
loop_
_entity.id
_entity.type
_entity.pdbx_description
1 polymer ?
#
loop_
_entity_poly.entity_id
_entity_poly.type
_entity_poly.pdbx_seq_one_letter_code
_entity_poly.pdbx_strand_id
1 'polypeptide(L)'
;MSKAAKGMLEASAKEESERKERLRQALPAAVELLRTRQAGLIAPREIDEFIALNWLEWHGGTLRLTVTGSNVVSQSRANSTQARG
;
A
#
# COMPACT_ATOMS: atom_id res chain seq x y z
N MET A 1 -9.72 -30.35 -15.12
CA MET A 1 -8.65 -30.00 -14.22
C MET A 1 -8.10 -28.61 -14.46
N SER A 2 -7.87 -28.22 -15.71
CA SER A 2 -7.37 -26.88 -16.02
C SER A 2 -8.31 -25.78 -15.54
N LYS A 3 -9.59 -26.02 -15.60
CA LYS A 3 -10.58 -25.03 -15.17
C LYS A 3 -10.47 -24.69 -13.70
N ALA A 4 -10.25 -25.71 -12.87
CA ALA A 4 -10.14 -25.49 -11.44
C ALA A 4 -8.87 -24.68 -11.09
N ALA A 5 -7.76 -25.02 -11.73
CA ALA A 5 -6.51 -24.30 -11.51
C ALA A 5 -6.61 -22.87 -11.99
N LYS A 6 -7.26 -22.68 -13.13
CA LYS A 6 -7.44 -21.35 -13.70
C LYS A 6 -8.31 -20.49 -12.80
N GLY A 7 -9.38 -21.08 -12.25
CA GLY A 7 -10.26 -20.38 -11.35
C GLY A 7 -9.54 -19.96 -10.08
N MET A 8 -8.67 -20.82 -9.56
CA MET A 8 -7.92 -20.49 -8.35
C MET A 8 -6.94 -19.34 -8.61
N LEU A 9 -6.30 -19.33 -9.77
CA LEU A 9 -5.37 -18.25 -10.12
C LEU A 9 -6.11 -16.92 -10.26
N GLU A 10 -7.29 -16.95 -10.84
CA GLU A 10 -8.09 -15.74 -10.98
C GLU A 10 -8.52 -15.21 -9.62
N ALA A 11 -8.92 -16.08 -8.72
CA ALA A 11 -9.32 -15.68 -7.38
C ALA A 11 -8.15 -15.07 -6.62
N SER A 12 -6.95 -15.67 -6.73
CA SER A 12 -5.76 -15.15 -6.07
C SER A 12 -5.39 -13.77 -6.61
N ALA A 13 -5.44 -13.60 -7.92
CA ALA A 13 -5.11 -12.32 -8.54
C ALA A 13 -6.09 -11.23 -8.09
N LYS A 14 -7.36 -11.58 -7.98
CA LYS A 14 -8.38 -10.63 -7.53
C LYS A 14 -8.16 -10.23 -6.08
N GLU A 15 -7.86 -11.21 -5.22
CA GLU A 15 -7.59 -10.93 -3.82
C GLU A 15 -6.37 -10.04 -3.63
N GLU A 16 -5.32 -10.30 -4.40
CA GLU A 16 -4.12 -9.47 -4.35
C GLU A 16 -4.41 -8.05 -4.80
N SER A 17 -5.21 -7.92 -5.85
CA SER A 17 -5.59 -6.62 -6.39
C SER A 17 -6.39 -5.82 -5.38
N GLU A 18 -7.35 -6.46 -4.71
CA GLU A 18 -8.17 -5.82 -3.68
C GLU A 18 -7.33 -5.41 -2.48
N ARG A 19 -6.40 -6.28 -2.07
CA ARG A 19 -5.51 -5.99 -0.96
C ARG A 19 -4.62 -4.81 -1.28
N LYS A 20 -4.07 -4.77 -2.49
CA LYS A 20 -3.21 -3.68 -2.93
C LYS A 20 -3.99 -2.37 -2.95
N GLU A 21 -5.23 -2.40 -3.39
CA GLU A 21 -6.06 -1.22 -3.43
C GLU A 21 -6.34 -0.68 -2.02
N ARG A 22 -6.61 -1.58 -1.07
CA ARG A 22 -6.80 -1.16 0.32
C ARG A 22 -5.54 -0.56 0.89
N LEU A 23 -4.38 -1.13 0.57
CA LEU A 23 -3.10 -0.60 1.03
C LEU A 23 -2.83 0.76 0.41
N ARG A 24 -3.20 0.93 -0.86
CA ARG A 24 -3.04 2.22 -1.54
C ARG A 24 -3.84 3.30 -0.83
N GLN A 25 -5.07 2.98 -0.42
CA GLN A 25 -5.92 3.92 0.28
C GLN A 25 -5.44 4.20 1.70
N ALA A 26 -4.77 3.24 2.30
CA ALA A 26 -4.25 3.37 3.66
C ALA A 26 -2.89 4.10 3.70
N LEU A 27 -2.18 4.14 2.59
CA LEU A 27 -0.84 4.68 2.55
C LEU A 27 -0.75 6.15 2.98
N PRO A 28 -1.65 7.05 2.53
CA PRO A 28 -1.57 8.45 2.96
C PRO A 28 -1.62 8.62 4.47
N ALA A 29 -2.47 7.86 5.15
CA ALA A 29 -2.55 7.92 6.61
C ALA A 29 -1.26 7.39 7.24
N ALA A 30 -0.70 6.33 6.67
CA ALA A 30 0.56 5.79 7.16
C ALA A 30 1.69 6.81 7.01
N VAL A 31 1.72 7.54 5.89
CA VAL A 31 2.72 8.57 5.65
C VAL A 31 2.62 9.68 6.69
N GLU A 32 1.41 10.08 7.06
CA GLU A 32 1.22 11.08 8.10
C GLU A 32 1.78 10.59 9.43
N LEU A 33 1.58 9.32 9.76
CA LEU A 33 2.14 8.75 10.98
C LEU A 33 3.66 8.74 10.94
N LEU A 34 4.26 8.54 9.77
CA LEU A 34 5.71 8.61 9.62
C LEU A 34 6.20 10.03 9.84
N ARG A 35 5.49 11.02 9.31
CA ARG A 35 5.87 12.42 9.44
C ARG A 35 5.83 12.89 10.88
N THR A 36 4.89 12.38 11.66
CA THR A 36 4.75 12.76 13.06
C THR A 36 5.49 11.82 14.00
N ARG A 37 6.34 10.96 13.44
CA ARG A 37 7.15 10.00 14.21
C ARG A 37 6.29 9.04 15.01
N GLN A 38 5.15 8.67 14.44
CA GLN A 38 4.21 7.75 15.06
C GLN A 38 4.11 6.44 14.30
N ALA A 39 5.23 6.02 13.69
CA ALA A 39 5.26 4.78 12.91
C ALA A 39 4.81 3.57 13.72
N GLY A 40 4.99 3.63 15.05
CA GLY A 40 4.56 2.55 15.93
C GLY A 40 3.06 2.33 15.95
N LEU A 41 2.28 3.31 15.46
CA LEU A 41 0.83 3.18 15.39
C LEU A 41 0.38 2.44 14.12
N ILE A 42 1.29 2.25 13.17
CA ILE A 42 0.98 1.48 11.97
C ILE A 42 1.04 0.00 12.33
N ALA A 43 0.03 -0.77 11.91
CA ALA A 43 0.02 -2.21 12.19
C ALA A 43 1.26 -2.86 11.56
N PRO A 44 1.99 -3.70 12.30
CA PRO A 44 3.19 -4.35 11.76
C PRO A 44 2.94 -5.10 10.47
N ARG A 45 1.76 -5.71 10.33
CA ARG A 45 1.39 -6.42 9.12
C ARG A 45 1.31 -5.47 7.92
N GLU A 46 0.76 -4.28 8.14
CA GLU A 46 0.69 -3.29 7.08
C GLU A 46 2.07 -2.79 6.67
N ILE A 47 2.95 -2.60 7.65
CA ILE A 47 4.32 -2.19 7.36
C ILE A 47 4.98 -3.22 6.46
N ASP A 48 4.85 -4.51 6.80
CA ASP A 48 5.43 -5.57 6.00
C ASP A 48 4.87 -5.57 4.57
N GLU A 49 3.57 -5.34 4.44
CA GLU A 49 2.93 -5.31 3.15
C GLU A 49 3.39 -4.12 2.31
N PHE A 50 3.52 -2.94 2.93
CA PHE A 50 4.02 -1.76 2.24
C PHE A 50 5.46 -1.99 1.76
N ILE A 51 6.29 -2.63 2.59
CA ILE A 51 7.67 -2.93 2.22
C ILE A 51 7.71 -3.93 1.06
N ALA A 52 6.83 -4.94 1.10
CA ALA A 52 6.76 -5.93 0.03
C ALA A 52 6.39 -5.28 -1.31
N LEU A 53 5.60 -4.22 -1.28
CA LEU A 53 5.21 -3.46 -2.47
C LEU A 53 6.25 -2.41 -2.85
N ASN A 54 7.32 -2.29 -2.06
CA ASN A 54 8.37 -1.30 -2.26
C ASN A 54 7.86 0.14 -2.11
N TRP A 55 6.83 0.32 -1.29
CA TRP A 55 6.29 1.66 -0.99
C TRP A 55 6.95 2.27 0.23
N LEU A 56 7.41 1.45 1.16
CA LEU A 56 8.18 1.88 2.32
C LEU A 56 9.47 1.08 2.40
N GLU A 57 10.46 1.62 3.12
CA GLU A 57 11.72 0.91 3.34
C GLU A 57 12.32 1.31 4.68
N TRP A 58 13.16 0.40 5.21
CA TRP A 58 13.86 0.65 6.45
C TRP A 58 15.22 1.29 6.17
N HIS A 59 15.52 2.38 6.88
CA HIS A 59 16.80 3.06 6.81
C HIS A 59 17.33 3.22 8.23
N GLY A 60 18.27 2.36 8.62
CA GLY A 60 18.89 2.47 9.93
C GLY A 60 17.89 2.50 11.08
N GLY A 61 16.87 1.65 11.01
CA GLY A 61 15.86 1.59 12.06
C GLY A 61 14.72 2.57 11.90
N THR A 62 14.76 3.43 10.87
CA THR A 62 13.70 4.38 10.59
C THR A 62 12.96 3.95 9.33
N LEU A 63 11.64 3.99 9.38
CA LEU A 63 10.81 3.65 8.24
C LEU A 63 10.63 4.88 7.35
N ARG A 64 10.87 4.74 6.05
CA ARG A 64 10.83 5.86 5.11
C ARG A 64 10.00 5.52 3.88
N LEU A 65 9.39 6.56 3.30
CA LEU A 65 8.62 6.43 2.07
C LEU A 65 9.57 6.36 0.88
N THR A 66 9.35 5.39 0.00
CA THR A 66 10.14 5.26 -1.23
C THR A 66 9.60 6.19 -2.31
N VAL A 67 10.34 6.32 -3.40
CA VAL A 67 9.88 7.09 -4.57
C VAL A 67 8.59 6.47 -5.11
N THR A 68 8.53 5.14 -5.17
CA THR A 68 7.34 4.44 -5.62
C THR A 68 6.15 4.75 -4.71
N GLY A 69 6.36 4.70 -3.40
CA GLY A 69 5.31 5.01 -2.43
C GLY A 69 4.85 6.46 -2.55
N SER A 70 5.80 7.37 -2.77
CA SER A 70 5.47 8.79 -2.95
C SER A 70 4.57 8.99 -4.18
N ASN A 71 4.85 8.27 -5.26
CA ASN A 71 4.02 8.35 -6.46
C ASN A 71 2.61 7.82 -6.19
N VAL A 72 2.50 6.75 -5.41
CA VAL A 72 1.20 6.19 -5.06
C VAL A 72 0.37 7.21 -4.27
N VAL A 73 1.00 7.89 -3.30
CA VAL A 73 0.32 8.90 -2.51
C VAL A 73 -0.13 10.06 -3.38
N SER A 74 0.72 10.51 -4.29
CA SER A 74 0.38 11.60 -5.21
C SER A 74 -0.82 11.25 -6.08
N GLN A 75 -0.84 10.03 -6.62
CA GLN A 75 -1.94 9.57 -7.44
C GLN A 75 -3.23 9.48 -6.64
N SER A 76 -3.14 9.03 -5.40
CA SER A 76 -4.30 8.93 -4.53
C SER A 76 -4.92 10.30 -4.27
N ARG A 77 -4.07 11.30 -4.01
CA ARG A 77 -4.54 12.67 -3.78
C ARG A 77 -5.16 13.27 -5.04
N ALA A 78 -4.52 13.03 -6.18
CA ALA A 78 -5.05 13.53 -7.45
C ALA A 78 -6.41 12.93 -7.75
N ASN A 79 -6.57 11.63 -7.50
CA ASN A 79 -7.85 10.95 -7.71
C ASN A 79 -8.93 11.50 -6.79
N SER A 80 -8.59 11.77 -5.53
CA SER A 80 -9.54 12.36 -4.58
C SER A 80 -9.99 13.74 -5.04
N THR A 81 -9.06 14.54 -5.54
CA THR A 81 -9.36 15.87 -6.06
C THR A 81 -10.28 15.79 -7.27
N GLN A 82 -10.01 14.85 -8.16
CA GLN A 82 -10.84 14.66 -9.34
C GLN A 82 -12.24 14.18 -8.96
N ALA A 83 -12.34 13.34 -7.95
CA ALA A 83 -13.64 12.84 -7.51
C ALA A 83 -14.53 13.96 -7.01
N ARG A 84 -13.95 15.00 -6.46
CA ARG A 84 -14.69 16.15 -5.99
C ARG A 84 -15.11 17.08 -7.13
N GLY A 85 -14.32 17.11 -8.14
CA GLY A 85 -14.58 17.92 -9.29
C GLY A 85 -15.75 17.41 -10.09
#